data_7dab54e41ce7cf7b3793d1c76a22b934
#
_entry.id   7dab54e41ce7cf7b3793d1c76a22b934
#
_cell.length_a   1.000
_cell.length_b   1.000
_cell.length_c   1.000
_cell.angle_alpha   90.00
_cell.angle_beta   90.00
_cell.angle_gamma   90.00
#
_symmetry.space_group_name_H-M   'P 1'
#
loop_
_entity.id
_entity.type
_entity.pdbx_description
1 polymer ?
#
loop_
_entity_poly.entity_id
_entity_poly.type
_entity_poly.pdbx_seq_one_letter_code
_entity_poly.pdbx_strand_id
1 'polypeptide(L)'
;VTLDLQCGSALESITAAAAKIESGLADLVIAGGFESSSTQPVRMWNSNHPDYQEGKSYTVAKFIPDIQGEQVMLEGAEKTALTENVTKADMDPWVLLSHKRAAQAAKEGILSDIQFSIADSKKDEGIRPSMSQRLLDRLPCLLPGGSIITAANACLMHDGAAFVVLCSEAYRKKHGLTPQAAFRFGTAIGSDPFLS
;
A
#
# COMPACT_ATOMS: atom_id res chain seq x y z
N VAL A 1 -16.87 2.22 12.68
CA VAL A 1 -15.84 3.24 12.95
C VAL A 1 -14.92 3.31 11.75
N THR A 2 -14.61 4.50 11.29
CA THR A 2 -13.58 4.75 10.26
C THR A 2 -12.32 5.25 10.94
N LEU A 3 -11.17 4.71 10.55
CA LEU A 3 -9.85 5.10 11.03
C LEU A 3 -9.02 5.55 9.83
N ASP A 4 -8.19 6.55 10.04
CA ASP A 4 -7.23 7.00 9.03
C ASP A 4 -5.84 7.14 9.67
N LEU A 5 -4.92 6.31 9.21
CA LEU A 5 -3.49 6.36 9.50
C LEU A 5 -2.74 6.11 8.17
N GLN A 6 -3.20 6.74 7.10
CA GLN A 6 -2.66 6.57 5.75
C GLN A 6 -2.53 5.06 5.39
N CYS A 7 -1.39 4.62 4.86
CA CYS A 7 -1.14 3.22 4.51
C CYS A 7 -1.22 2.26 5.70
N GLY A 8 -1.09 2.74 6.94
CA GLY A 8 -1.21 1.96 8.18
C GLY A 8 -2.65 1.74 8.66
N SER A 9 -3.65 2.35 8.02
CA SER A 9 -5.04 2.39 8.53
C SER A 9 -5.64 1.00 8.76
N ALA A 10 -5.42 0.05 7.86
CA ALA A 10 -5.97 -1.30 8.01
C ALA A 10 -5.33 -2.04 9.20
N LEU A 11 -4.02 -1.89 9.41
CA LEU A 11 -3.34 -2.47 10.57
C LEU A 11 -3.79 -1.82 11.88
N GLU A 12 -3.98 -0.51 11.90
CA GLU A 12 -4.53 0.22 13.04
C GLU A 12 -5.97 -0.22 13.36
N SER A 13 -6.77 -0.51 12.34
CA SER A 13 -8.13 -1.05 12.54
C SER A 13 -8.13 -2.40 13.27
N ILE A 14 -7.12 -3.24 13.02
CA ILE A 14 -6.93 -4.52 13.72
C ILE A 14 -6.58 -4.27 15.20
N THR A 15 -5.67 -3.34 15.48
CA THR A 15 -5.30 -2.93 16.84
C THR A 15 -6.51 -2.40 17.61
N ALA A 16 -7.29 -1.52 17.00
CA ALA A 16 -8.49 -0.97 17.60
C ALA A 16 -9.59 -2.04 17.82
N ALA A 17 -9.72 -3.02 16.91
CA ALA A 17 -10.63 -4.14 17.07
C ALA A 17 -10.22 -5.06 18.24
N ALA A 18 -8.93 -5.36 18.36
CA ALA A 18 -8.41 -6.15 19.47
C ALA A 18 -8.66 -5.45 20.81
N ALA A 19 -8.41 -4.14 20.91
CA ALA A 19 -8.69 -3.35 22.11
C ALA A 19 -10.19 -3.38 22.50
N LYS A 20 -11.11 -3.34 21.52
CA LYS A 20 -12.56 -3.48 21.80
C LYS A 20 -12.92 -4.84 22.35
N ILE A 21 -12.29 -5.90 21.85
CA ILE A 21 -12.52 -7.26 22.34
C ILE A 21 -11.92 -7.42 23.74
N GLU A 22 -10.70 -6.95 23.96
CA GLU A 22 -10.03 -7.03 25.27
C GLU A 22 -10.76 -6.23 26.36
N SER A 23 -11.36 -5.10 26.00
CA SER A 23 -12.18 -4.30 26.93
C SER A 23 -13.60 -4.84 27.15
N GLY A 24 -13.99 -5.93 26.50
CA GLY A 24 -15.32 -6.53 26.60
C GLY A 24 -16.42 -5.75 25.87
N LEU A 25 -16.09 -4.78 25.03
CA LEU A 25 -17.05 -4.02 24.22
C LEU A 25 -17.60 -4.80 23.03
N ALA A 26 -16.90 -5.85 22.62
CA ALA A 26 -17.32 -6.74 21.53
C ALA A 26 -16.70 -8.12 21.68
N ASP A 27 -17.41 -9.16 21.23
CA ASP A 27 -16.89 -10.52 21.17
C ASP A 27 -16.37 -10.91 19.80
N LEU A 28 -16.85 -10.23 18.75
CA LEU A 28 -16.48 -10.46 17.36
C LEU A 28 -16.40 -9.12 16.62
N VAL A 29 -15.32 -8.90 15.91
CA VAL A 29 -15.09 -7.68 15.11
C VAL A 29 -14.50 -8.03 13.76
N ILE A 30 -14.99 -7.41 12.69
CA ILE A 30 -14.36 -7.41 11.37
C ILE A 30 -13.52 -6.15 11.26
N ALA A 31 -12.24 -6.28 10.96
CA ALA A 31 -11.29 -5.18 10.81
C ALA A 31 -10.51 -5.30 9.51
N GLY A 32 -10.14 -4.18 8.92
CA GLY A 32 -9.42 -4.16 7.65
C GLY A 32 -9.69 -2.87 6.90
N GLY A 33 -9.55 -2.91 5.58
CA GLY A 33 -9.78 -1.76 4.73
C GLY A 33 -9.95 -2.14 3.26
N PHE A 34 -10.36 -1.18 2.49
CA PHE A 34 -10.43 -1.26 1.03
C PHE A 34 -10.03 0.08 0.41
N GLU A 35 -9.53 0.02 -0.79
CA GLU A 35 -9.20 1.20 -1.59
C GLU A 35 -9.63 0.95 -3.04
N SER A 36 -10.24 1.98 -3.64
CA SER A 36 -10.53 2.02 -5.07
C SER A 36 -9.84 3.21 -5.70
N SER A 37 -8.56 3.06 -5.95
CA SER A 37 -7.73 4.11 -6.57
C SER A 37 -8.22 4.46 -7.97
N SER A 38 -8.77 3.50 -8.69
CA SER A 38 -9.29 3.69 -10.05
C SER A 38 -10.52 4.59 -10.11
N THR A 39 -11.30 4.69 -9.02
CA THR A 39 -12.54 5.47 -8.94
C THR A 39 -12.47 6.60 -7.91
N GLN A 40 -11.27 6.98 -7.47
CA GLN A 40 -11.11 8.05 -6.50
C GLN A 40 -11.67 9.39 -7.04
N PRO A 41 -12.30 10.21 -6.18
CA PRO A 41 -12.79 11.51 -6.58
C PRO A 41 -11.66 12.46 -6.94
N VAL A 42 -11.94 13.37 -7.87
CA VAL A 42 -11.07 14.52 -8.12
C VAL A 42 -11.10 15.44 -6.91
N ARG A 43 -9.93 15.80 -6.38
CA ARG A 43 -9.79 16.68 -5.22
C ARG A 43 -9.31 18.04 -5.66
N MET A 44 -9.94 19.09 -5.13
CA MET A 44 -9.57 20.48 -5.36
C MET A 44 -9.56 21.21 -4.02
N TRP A 45 -8.64 22.14 -3.86
CA TRP A 45 -8.65 23.03 -2.70
C TRP A 45 -9.82 24.02 -2.78
N ASN A 46 -10.38 24.34 -1.62
CA ASN A 46 -11.33 25.45 -1.52
C ASN A 46 -10.64 26.77 -1.86
N SER A 47 -11.37 27.74 -2.40
CA SER A 47 -10.85 29.05 -2.82
C SER A 47 -10.17 29.85 -1.68
N ASN A 48 -10.47 29.51 -0.42
CA ASN A 48 -9.83 30.13 0.74
C ASN A 48 -8.55 29.42 1.20
N HIS A 49 -8.17 28.30 0.56
CA HIS A 49 -6.97 27.56 0.93
C HIS A 49 -5.73 28.17 0.26
N PRO A 50 -4.58 28.26 0.97
CA PRO A 50 -3.33 28.82 0.42
C PRO A 50 -2.86 28.16 -0.89
N ASP A 51 -3.06 26.85 -1.01
CA ASP A 51 -2.70 26.08 -2.19
C ASP A 51 -3.76 26.10 -3.31
N TYR A 52 -4.85 26.86 -3.14
CA TYR A 52 -5.87 26.97 -4.17
C TYR A 52 -5.30 27.55 -5.47
N GLN A 53 -5.59 26.88 -6.55
CA GLN A 53 -5.35 27.36 -7.91
C GLN A 53 -6.58 26.99 -8.75
N GLU A 54 -7.15 27.97 -9.43
CA GLU A 54 -8.34 27.78 -10.24
C GLU A 54 -8.12 26.69 -11.31
N GLY A 55 -9.07 25.73 -11.39
CA GLY A 55 -9.01 24.62 -12.34
C GLY A 55 -7.96 23.56 -12.04
N LYS A 56 -7.17 23.67 -10.96
CA LYS A 56 -6.20 22.64 -10.58
C LYS A 56 -6.75 21.67 -9.55
N SER A 57 -6.50 20.39 -9.80
CA SER A 57 -6.76 19.30 -8.88
C SER A 57 -5.45 18.72 -8.35
N TYR A 58 -5.53 17.98 -7.24
CA TYR A 58 -4.41 17.21 -6.71
C TYR A 58 -4.83 15.75 -6.50
N THR A 59 -3.87 14.84 -6.57
CA THR A 59 -4.09 13.39 -6.39
C THR A 59 -3.48 12.88 -5.09
N VAL A 60 -2.41 13.48 -4.63
CA VAL A 60 -1.67 13.10 -3.42
C VAL A 60 -1.84 14.20 -2.38
N ALA A 61 -2.33 13.82 -1.19
CA ALA A 61 -2.33 14.72 -0.04
C ALA A 61 -0.91 14.90 0.49
N LYS A 62 -0.56 16.13 0.86
CA LYS A 62 0.72 16.43 1.52
C LYS A 62 0.74 15.80 2.92
N PHE A 63 1.76 14.99 3.23
CA PHE A 63 1.94 14.42 4.57
C PHE A 63 2.39 15.49 5.57
N ILE A 64 3.25 16.41 5.12
CA ILE A 64 3.60 17.62 5.87
C ILE A 64 3.13 18.81 5.05
N PRO A 65 2.13 19.58 5.52
CA PRO A 65 1.69 20.80 4.87
C PRO A 65 2.86 21.76 4.64
N ASP A 66 2.84 22.46 3.50
CA ASP A 66 3.80 23.49 3.11
C ASP A 66 5.26 23.05 2.88
N ILE A 67 5.60 21.79 3.14
CA ILE A 67 6.98 21.28 3.06
C ILE A 67 7.12 20.23 1.96
N GLN A 68 6.15 19.33 1.81
CA GLN A 68 6.23 18.21 0.88
C GLN A 68 5.45 18.46 -0.41
N GLY A 69 6.01 17.99 -1.53
CA GLY A 69 5.37 18.00 -2.84
C GLY A 69 4.53 16.74 -3.12
N GLU A 70 3.98 16.64 -4.34
CA GLU A 70 3.19 15.49 -4.78
C GLU A 70 4.04 14.21 -5.00
N GLN A 71 5.35 14.34 -5.16
CA GLN A 71 6.28 13.23 -5.40
C GLN A 71 6.94 12.70 -4.12
N VAL A 72 6.42 13.09 -2.96
CA VAL A 72 7.00 12.80 -1.64
C VAL A 72 7.36 11.32 -1.42
N MET A 73 6.54 10.38 -1.92
CA MET A 73 6.82 8.94 -1.78
C MET A 73 8.02 8.50 -2.63
N LEU A 74 8.14 9.02 -3.85
CA LEU A 74 9.28 8.72 -4.71
C LEU A 74 10.57 9.38 -4.19
N GLU A 75 10.46 10.61 -3.71
CA GLU A 75 11.58 11.36 -3.10
C GLU A 75 12.07 10.68 -1.81
N GLY A 76 11.14 10.21 -0.97
CA GLY A 76 11.45 9.46 0.23
C GLY A 76 12.17 8.15 -0.08
N ALA A 77 11.67 7.38 -1.04
CA ALA A 77 12.28 6.13 -1.47
C ALA A 77 13.70 6.34 -2.05
N GLU A 78 13.89 7.36 -2.89
CA GLU A 78 15.22 7.74 -3.42
C GLU A 78 16.18 8.11 -2.29
N LYS A 79 15.72 8.95 -1.35
CA LYS A 79 16.52 9.38 -0.19
C LYS A 79 16.88 8.21 0.71
N THR A 80 15.94 7.32 1.00
CA THR A 80 16.19 6.11 1.79
C THR A 80 17.25 5.23 1.12
N ALA A 81 17.10 4.96 -0.17
CA ALA A 81 18.06 4.16 -0.92
C ALA A 81 19.47 4.79 -0.90
N LEU A 82 19.58 6.10 -1.09
CA LEU A 82 20.86 6.82 -1.02
C LEU A 82 21.47 6.77 0.38
N THR A 83 20.65 6.93 1.43
CA THR A 83 21.11 6.89 2.84
C THR A 83 21.66 5.50 3.21
N GLU A 84 20.99 4.46 2.73
CA GLU A 84 21.36 3.06 2.98
C GLU A 84 22.38 2.51 1.96
N ASN A 85 22.87 3.35 1.05
CA ASN A 85 23.80 2.97 -0.02
C ASN A 85 23.26 1.85 -0.92
N VAL A 86 21.95 1.80 -1.13
CA VAL A 86 21.29 0.88 -2.06
C VAL A 86 21.29 1.49 -3.45
N THR A 87 21.87 0.80 -4.41
CA THR A 87 21.92 1.25 -5.80
C THR A 87 20.80 0.67 -6.66
N LYS A 88 20.58 1.24 -7.83
CA LYS A 88 19.67 0.65 -8.83
C LYS A 88 20.08 -0.77 -9.20
N ALA A 89 21.40 -1.04 -9.29
CA ALA A 89 21.93 -2.37 -9.61
C ALA A 89 21.61 -3.41 -8.51
N ASP A 90 21.51 -2.99 -7.25
CA ASP A 90 21.10 -3.86 -6.15
C ASP A 90 19.60 -4.17 -6.20
N MET A 91 18.79 -3.23 -6.70
CA MET A 91 17.34 -3.37 -6.78
C MET A 91 16.88 -4.17 -8.02
N ASP A 92 17.56 -4.05 -9.14
CA ASP A 92 17.17 -4.67 -10.41
C ASP A 92 16.95 -6.19 -10.31
N PRO A 93 17.78 -6.99 -9.60
CA PRO A 93 17.52 -8.42 -9.40
C PRO A 93 16.20 -8.71 -8.67
N TRP A 94 15.82 -7.86 -7.71
CA TRP A 94 14.56 -7.97 -6.99
C TRP A 94 13.35 -7.66 -7.90
N VAL A 95 13.48 -6.66 -8.76
CA VAL A 95 12.44 -6.35 -9.77
C VAL A 95 12.22 -7.54 -10.68
N LEU A 96 13.29 -8.11 -11.24
CA LEU A 96 13.21 -9.28 -12.10
C LEU A 96 12.58 -10.48 -11.39
N LEU A 97 13.01 -10.75 -10.17
CA LEU A 97 12.49 -11.84 -9.35
C LEU A 97 11.00 -11.64 -9.01
N SER A 98 10.60 -10.41 -8.64
CA SER A 98 9.21 -10.06 -8.34
C SER A 98 8.28 -10.33 -9.52
N HIS A 99 8.59 -9.81 -10.70
CA HIS A 99 7.79 -10.06 -11.90
C HIS A 99 7.76 -11.54 -12.31
N LYS A 100 8.90 -12.25 -12.20
CA LYS A 100 8.97 -13.70 -12.47
C LYS A 100 8.06 -14.48 -11.55
N ARG A 101 8.11 -14.21 -10.24
CA ARG A 101 7.26 -14.88 -9.23
C ARG A 101 5.78 -14.58 -9.45
N ALA A 102 5.44 -13.31 -9.68
CA ALA A 102 4.06 -12.91 -9.93
C ALA A 102 3.49 -13.55 -11.22
N ALA A 103 4.27 -13.57 -12.29
CA ALA A 103 3.88 -14.22 -13.54
C ALA A 103 3.68 -15.74 -13.37
N GLN A 104 4.55 -16.39 -12.59
CA GLN A 104 4.42 -17.81 -12.28
C GLN A 104 3.18 -18.09 -11.43
N ALA A 105 2.94 -17.29 -10.37
CA ALA A 105 1.75 -17.41 -9.51
C ALA A 105 0.46 -17.21 -10.32
N ALA A 106 0.42 -16.25 -11.23
CA ALA A 106 -0.71 -16.03 -12.12
C ALA A 106 -0.94 -17.22 -13.06
N LYS A 107 0.14 -17.79 -13.63
CA LYS A 107 0.06 -18.98 -14.50
C LYS A 107 -0.44 -20.23 -13.78
N GLU A 108 -0.04 -20.40 -12.53
CA GLU A 108 -0.42 -21.53 -11.67
C GLU A 108 -1.79 -21.35 -11.00
N GLY A 109 -2.40 -20.17 -11.14
CA GLY A 109 -3.70 -19.84 -10.54
C GLY A 109 -3.67 -19.71 -9.01
N ILE A 110 -2.49 -19.51 -8.40
CA ILE A 110 -2.33 -19.44 -6.94
C ILE A 110 -3.17 -18.29 -6.34
N LEU A 111 -3.38 -17.22 -7.11
CA LEU A 111 -4.11 -16.04 -6.68
C LEU A 111 -5.58 -16.02 -7.13
N SER A 112 -6.08 -17.08 -7.76
CA SER A 112 -7.44 -17.12 -8.33
C SER A 112 -8.53 -16.94 -7.29
N ASP A 113 -8.30 -17.37 -6.05
CA ASP A 113 -9.28 -17.28 -4.95
C ASP A 113 -9.38 -15.88 -4.35
N ILE A 114 -8.42 -15.03 -4.61
CA ILE A 114 -8.36 -13.64 -4.09
C ILE A 114 -8.43 -12.58 -5.19
N GLN A 115 -8.41 -12.98 -6.46
CA GLN A 115 -8.57 -12.10 -7.61
C GLN A 115 -9.93 -12.34 -8.27
N PHE A 116 -10.64 -11.28 -8.58
CA PHE A 116 -11.89 -11.35 -9.34
C PHE A 116 -11.90 -10.27 -10.42
N SER A 117 -12.57 -10.58 -11.53
CA SER A 117 -12.70 -9.65 -12.63
C SER A 117 -13.70 -8.55 -12.30
N ILE A 118 -13.34 -7.30 -12.58
CA ILE A 118 -14.22 -6.14 -12.48
C ILE A 118 -14.33 -5.52 -13.86
N ALA A 119 -15.56 -5.33 -14.33
CA ALA A 119 -15.84 -4.82 -15.67
C ALA A 119 -15.07 -5.62 -16.74
N ASP A 120 -14.26 -4.95 -17.55
CA ASP A 120 -13.47 -5.59 -18.62
C ASP A 120 -12.09 -6.05 -18.17
N SER A 121 -11.67 -5.74 -16.94
CA SER A 121 -10.37 -6.17 -16.42
C SER A 121 -10.41 -7.65 -16.02
N LYS A 122 -9.63 -8.47 -16.72
CA LYS A 122 -9.56 -9.94 -16.54
C LYS A 122 -8.23 -10.42 -15.99
N LYS A 123 -7.28 -9.50 -15.78
CA LYS A 123 -5.93 -9.83 -15.30
C LYS A 123 -5.29 -8.66 -14.61
N ASP A 124 -4.33 -8.94 -13.75
CA ASP A 124 -3.47 -7.95 -13.16
C ASP A 124 -2.62 -7.24 -14.23
N GLU A 125 -2.71 -5.92 -14.30
CA GLU A 125 -2.02 -5.10 -15.30
C GLU A 125 -0.58 -4.79 -14.89
N GLY A 126 -0.23 -4.95 -13.61
CA GLY A 126 1.09 -4.67 -13.07
C GLY A 126 2.14 -5.73 -13.40
N ILE A 127 1.72 -6.97 -13.68
CA ILE A 127 2.63 -8.09 -13.94
C ILE A 127 3.20 -8.01 -15.35
N ARG A 128 4.53 -8.01 -15.47
CA ARG A 128 5.25 -7.96 -16.74
C ARG A 128 6.11 -9.21 -16.92
N PRO A 129 5.57 -10.28 -17.55
CA PRO A 129 6.30 -11.54 -17.72
C PRO A 129 7.59 -11.42 -18.54
N SER A 130 7.69 -10.41 -19.41
CA SER A 130 8.84 -10.14 -20.28
C SER A 130 9.86 -9.15 -19.67
N MET A 131 9.77 -8.88 -18.36
CA MET A 131 10.75 -8.01 -17.69
C MET A 131 12.17 -8.59 -17.85
N SER A 132 13.13 -7.75 -18.21
CA SER A 132 14.50 -8.15 -18.47
C SER A 132 15.49 -7.05 -18.09
N GLN A 133 16.74 -7.40 -17.83
CA GLN A 133 17.80 -6.44 -17.52
C GLN A 133 17.93 -5.37 -18.62
N ARG A 134 17.87 -5.79 -19.89
CA ARG A 134 17.92 -4.85 -21.03
C ARG A 134 16.81 -3.79 -20.98
N LEU A 135 15.63 -4.16 -20.47
CA LEU A 135 14.54 -3.20 -20.28
C LEU A 135 14.85 -2.26 -19.11
N LEU A 136 15.30 -2.81 -17.97
CA LEU A 136 15.66 -2.04 -16.78
C LEU A 136 16.76 -1.01 -17.07
N ASP A 137 17.78 -1.38 -17.85
CA ASP A 137 18.88 -0.49 -18.24
C ASP A 137 18.43 0.72 -19.08
N ARG A 138 17.26 0.64 -19.71
CA ARG A 138 16.72 1.68 -20.58
C ARG A 138 15.69 2.59 -19.92
N LEU A 139 15.21 2.22 -18.74
CA LEU A 139 14.20 3.01 -18.04
C LEU A 139 14.84 4.27 -17.43
N PRO A 140 14.26 5.44 -17.70
CA PRO A 140 14.68 6.67 -17.04
C PRO A 140 14.26 6.67 -15.57
N CYS A 141 14.96 7.44 -14.75
CA CYS A 141 14.53 7.75 -13.40
C CYS A 141 13.25 8.59 -13.43
N LEU A 142 12.38 8.38 -12.45
CA LEU A 142 11.12 9.11 -12.33
C LEU A 142 11.31 10.52 -11.76
N LEU A 143 12.33 10.68 -10.92
CA LEU A 143 12.64 11.99 -10.32
C LEU A 143 13.63 12.76 -11.16
N PRO A 144 13.44 14.07 -11.33
CA PRO A 144 14.45 14.94 -11.93
C PRO A 144 15.76 14.89 -11.12
N GLY A 145 16.85 14.48 -11.78
CA GLY A 145 18.15 14.30 -11.12
C GLY A 145 18.27 13.06 -10.22
N GLY A 146 17.23 12.22 -10.16
CA GLY A 146 17.30 10.93 -9.47
C GLY A 146 18.18 9.91 -10.19
N SER A 147 18.61 8.88 -9.48
CA SER A 147 19.52 7.84 -9.97
C SER A 147 19.03 6.42 -9.76
N ILE A 148 18.00 6.21 -8.95
CA ILE A 148 17.60 4.89 -8.44
C ILE A 148 16.16 4.54 -8.83
N ILE A 149 15.20 5.43 -8.55
CA ILE A 149 13.77 5.13 -8.69
C ILE A 149 13.29 5.25 -10.13
N THR A 150 12.80 4.16 -10.67
CA THR A 150 12.27 4.03 -12.03
C THR A 150 10.84 3.46 -12.01
N ALA A 151 10.15 3.46 -13.14
CA ALA A 151 8.84 2.83 -13.27
C ALA A 151 8.84 1.30 -13.02
N ALA A 152 10.01 0.66 -12.96
CA ALA A 152 10.12 -0.77 -12.72
C ALA A 152 10.24 -1.13 -11.24
N ASN A 153 10.79 -0.24 -10.41
CA ASN A 153 10.97 -0.46 -8.98
C ASN A 153 10.05 0.40 -8.09
N ALA A 154 9.25 1.27 -8.69
CA ALA A 154 8.14 1.94 -8.01
C ALA A 154 6.86 1.09 -8.09
N CYS A 155 6.07 1.04 -7.01
CA CYS A 155 4.79 0.35 -7.03
C CYS A 155 3.74 1.15 -7.82
N LEU A 156 2.75 0.43 -8.35
CA LEU A 156 1.56 1.02 -8.97
C LEU A 156 0.50 1.31 -7.90
N MET A 157 -0.44 2.18 -8.25
CA MET A 157 -1.69 2.30 -7.49
C MET A 157 -2.62 1.16 -7.87
N HIS A 158 -3.24 0.52 -6.86
CA HIS A 158 -4.09 -0.65 -7.05
C HIS A 158 -5.42 -0.46 -6.34
N ASP A 159 -6.43 -1.17 -6.84
CA ASP A 159 -7.67 -1.40 -6.14
C ASP A 159 -7.54 -2.68 -5.31
N GLY A 160 -8.12 -2.70 -4.12
CA GLY A 160 -8.08 -3.89 -3.29
C GLY A 160 -8.85 -3.77 -2.00
N ALA A 161 -9.10 -4.91 -1.37
CA ALA A 161 -9.73 -5.00 -0.07
C ALA A 161 -9.14 -6.17 0.71
N ALA A 162 -8.89 -5.97 2.00
CA ALA A 162 -8.44 -7.01 2.89
C ALA A 162 -9.05 -6.84 4.28
N PHE A 163 -9.65 -7.90 4.80
CA PHE A 163 -10.30 -7.91 6.11
C PHE A 163 -9.91 -9.15 6.90
N VAL A 164 -9.87 -8.99 8.20
CA VAL A 164 -9.71 -10.09 9.16
C VAL A 164 -10.88 -10.09 10.14
N VAL A 165 -11.21 -11.27 10.64
CA VAL A 165 -12.22 -11.45 11.69
C VAL A 165 -11.48 -11.74 12.99
N LEU A 166 -11.69 -10.89 14.00
CA LEU A 166 -11.15 -11.08 15.35
C LEU A 166 -12.27 -11.50 16.30
N CYS A 167 -11.99 -12.39 17.22
CA CYS A 167 -12.95 -12.75 18.25
C CYS A 167 -12.27 -12.98 19.60
N SER A 168 -13.07 -12.85 20.67
CA SER A 168 -12.65 -13.22 22.01
C SER A 168 -12.40 -14.74 22.13
N GLU A 169 -11.55 -15.15 23.06
CA GLU A 169 -11.33 -16.56 23.35
C GLU A 169 -12.62 -17.26 23.80
N ALA A 170 -13.48 -16.54 24.52
CA ALA A 170 -14.79 -17.07 24.95
C ALA A 170 -15.71 -17.34 23.74
N TYR A 171 -15.76 -16.39 22.80
CA TYR A 171 -16.54 -16.55 21.57
C TYR A 171 -16.00 -17.70 20.72
N ARG A 172 -14.68 -17.76 20.56
CA ARG A 172 -14.00 -18.85 19.84
C ARG A 172 -14.40 -20.23 20.38
N LYS A 173 -14.29 -20.42 21.70
CA LYS A 173 -14.64 -21.70 22.37
C LYS A 173 -16.12 -22.03 22.21
N LYS A 174 -16.99 -21.05 22.42
CA LYS A 174 -18.45 -21.23 22.32
C LYS A 174 -18.87 -21.70 20.93
N HIS A 175 -18.20 -21.23 19.89
CA HIS A 175 -18.55 -21.54 18.50
C HIS A 175 -17.62 -22.55 17.83
N GLY A 176 -16.68 -23.15 18.56
CA GLY A 176 -15.78 -24.19 18.04
C GLY A 176 -14.86 -23.72 16.93
N LEU A 177 -14.47 -22.43 16.93
CA LEU A 177 -13.66 -21.84 15.86
C LEU A 177 -12.18 -22.22 16.02
N THR A 178 -11.52 -22.52 14.89
CA THR A 178 -10.08 -22.74 14.83
C THR A 178 -9.39 -21.46 14.35
N PRO A 179 -8.56 -20.81 15.19
CA PRO A 179 -7.89 -19.57 14.79
C PRO A 179 -6.73 -19.86 13.85
N GLN A 180 -6.50 -18.99 12.90
CA GLN A 180 -5.30 -19.01 12.05
C GLN A 180 -4.10 -18.34 12.74
N ALA A 181 -4.36 -17.35 13.62
CA ALA A 181 -3.36 -16.62 14.38
C ALA A 181 -3.96 -16.05 15.67
N ALA A 182 -3.11 -15.57 16.56
CA ALA A 182 -3.50 -14.81 17.73
C ALA A 182 -2.89 -13.41 17.66
N PHE A 183 -3.72 -12.39 17.84
CA PHE A 183 -3.22 -11.01 18.00
C PHE A 183 -2.42 -10.92 19.30
N ARG A 184 -1.25 -10.30 19.24
CA ARG A 184 -0.37 -10.13 20.39
C ARG A 184 -0.30 -8.68 20.85
N PHE A 185 0.09 -7.79 19.94
CA PHE A 185 0.11 -6.35 20.20
C PHE A 185 0.18 -5.60 18.87
N GLY A 186 -0.19 -4.34 18.90
CA GLY A 186 0.02 -3.36 17.83
C GLY A 186 0.67 -2.12 18.40
N THR A 187 1.50 -1.45 17.61
CA THR A 187 2.11 -0.18 17.96
C THR A 187 2.33 0.67 16.72
N ALA A 188 2.33 1.99 16.92
CA ALA A 188 2.72 2.96 15.91
C ALA A 188 3.86 3.82 16.46
N ILE A 189 4.87 4.05 15.65
CA ILE A 189 6.01 4.91 15.98
C ILE A 189 6.22 5.94 14.88
N GLY A 190 6.65 7.15 15.28
CA GLY A 190 7.05 8.18 14.33
C GLY A 190 8.51 8.02 13.92
N SER A 191 8.80 8.40 12.68
CA SER A 191 10.16 8.45 12.13
C SER A 191 10.35 9.73 11.30
N ASP A 192 11.50 9.88 10.64
CA ASP A 192 11.73 10.99 9.71
C ASP A 192 10.70 10.91 8.57
N PRO A 193 9.82 11.92 8.41
CA PRO A 193 8.77 11.90 7.39
C PRO A 193 9.29 12.05 5.96
N PHE A 194 10.57 12.32 5.77
CA PHE A 194 11.23 12.39 4.46
C PHE A 194 11.89 11.07 4.05
N LEU A 195 11.78 10.03 4.88
CA LEU A 195 12.23 8.67 4.59
C LEU A 195 11.01 7.77 4.42
N SER A 196 11.07 6.81 3.51
CA SER A 196 10.02 5.80 3.30
C SER A 196 10.64 4.40 3.09
#